data_676dc66215351174d64cca997730d4ee
#
_entry.id   676dc66215351174d64cca997730d4ee
#
_cell.length_a   1.000
_cell.length_b   1.000
_cell.length_c   1.000
_cell.angle_alpha   90.00
_cell.angle_beta   90.00
_cell.angle_gamma   90.00
#
_symmetry.space_group_name_H-M   'P 1'
#
loop_
_entity.id
_entity.type
_entity.pdbx_description
1 polymer ?
#
loop_
_entity_poly.entity_id
_entity_poly.type
_entity_poly.pdbx_seq_one_letter_code
_entity_poly.pdbx_strand_id
1 'polypeptide(L)'
;IRSLGVTEPGDVARSTVRAGVFSAALMALIYVLVAVMSAQSRGVLPVSADGGQALAQIADHYFGPAGALILAVTVTVACLKTAVGLLTSCGETFVKLFPKGPSYRVWTVLFGTLSFLIANLGLEALIAYSQPVLMFLYPLAIVLILLTLCGRAFQNDRTVLRWTIGLTAVAAVFDLI
;
A
#
# COMPACT_ATOMS: atom_id res chain seq x y z
N ILE A 1 -10.63 3.02 -14.59
CA ILE A 1 -12.06 2.99 -14.97
C ILE A 1 -12.32 3.96 -16.11
N ARG A 2 -11.87 5.23 -16.03
CA ARG A 2 -11.98 6.20 -17.12
C ARG A 2 -11.23 5.76 -18.39
N SER A 3 -10.10 5.10 -18.25
CA SER A 3 -9.34 4.52 -19.38
C SER A 3 -10.05 3.33 -20.05
N LEU A 4 -11.08 2.76 -19.42
CA LEU A 4 -11.93 1.68 -19.93
C LEU A 4 -13.22 2.20 -20.61
N GLY A 5 -13.34 3.51 -20.84
CA GLY A 5 -14.46 4.11 -21.56
C GLY A 5 -15.68 4.47 -20.71
N VAL A 6 -15.62 4.30 -19.38
CA VAL A 6 -16.69 4.70 -18.45
C VAL A 6 -16.53 6.19 -18.13
N THR A 7 -17.37 7.03 -18.72
CA THR A 7 -17.26 8.50 -18.62
C THR A 7 -18.28 9.14 -17.69
N GLU A 8 -19.41 8.49 -17.45
CA GLU A 8 -20.47 9.01 -16.57
C GLU A 8 -20.03 8.99 -15.10
N PRO A 9 -20.13 10.11 -14.36
CA PRO A 9 -19.67 10.19 -12.96
C PRO A 9 -20.36 9.19 -12.03
N GLY A 10 -21.63 8.90 -12.27
CA GLY A 10 -22.41 7.93 -11.49
C GLY A 10 -21.93 6.49 -11.67
N ASP A 11 -21.63 6.10 -12.90
CA ASP A 11 -21.16 4.76 -13.23
C ASP A 11 -19.73 4.54 -12.78
N VAL A 12 -18.88 5.57 -12.88
CA VAL A 12 -17.52 5.54 -12.33
C VAL A 12 -17.58 5.30 -10.81
N ALA A 13 -18.41 6.04 -10.09
CA ALA A 13 -18.55 5.90 -8.64
C ALA A 13 -19.04 4.50 -8.26
N ARG A 14 -20.12 4.01 -8.91
CA ARG A 14 -20.69 2.67 -8.65
C ARG A 14 -19.69 1.56 -8.94
N SER A 15 -18.98 1.64 -10.06
CA SER A 15 -17.97 0.65 -10.42
C SER A 15 -16.78 0.66 -9.48
N THR A 16 -16.36 1.84 -9.02
CA THR A 16 -15.28 1.98 -8.03
C THR A 16 -15.67 1.39 -6.68
N VAL A 17 -16.86 1.68 -6.19
CA VAL A 17 -17.36 1.11 -4.93
C VAL A 17 -17.49 -0.42 -5.03
N ARG A 18 -18.07 -0.94 -6.11
CA ARG A 18 -18.20 -2.38 -6.32
C ARG A 18 -16.83 -3.08 -6.38
N ALA A 19 -15.89 -2.52 -7.12
CA ALA A 19 -14.51 -3.04 -7.19
C ALA A 19 -13.83 -2.97 -5.82
N GLY A 20 -14.02 -1.89 -5.06
CA GLY A 20 -13.49 -1.72 -3.70
C GLY A 20 -14.03 -2.76 -2.72
N VAL A 21 -15.36 -2.97 -2.70
CA VAL A 21 -15.98 -3.99 -1.85
C VAL A 21 -15.48 -5.40 -2.20
N PHE A 22 -15.41 -5.72 -3.49
CA PHE A 22 -14.91 -7.01 -3.94
C PHE A 22 -13.44 -7.23 -3.56
N SER A 23 -12.59 -6.20 -3.75
CA SER A 23 -11.19 -6.25 -3.33
C SER A 23 -11.05 -6.40 -1.82
N ALA A 24 -11.84 -5.67 -1.04
CA ALA A 24 -11.83 -5.76 0.43
C ALA A 24 -12.24 -7.17 0.91
N ALA A 25 -13.27 -7.77 0.30
CA ALA A 25 -13.70 -9.12 0.61
C ALA A 25 -12.62 -10.17 0.31
N LEU A 26 -11.96 -10.05 -0.85
CA LEU A 26 -10.84 -10.94 -1.20
C LEU A 26 -9.64 -10.77 -0.26
N MET A 27 -9.29 -9.52 0.10
CA MET A 27 -8.23 -9.26 1.07
C MET A 27 -8.56 -9.85 2.43
N ALA A 28 -9.78 -9.65 2.93
CA ALA A 28 -10.23 -10.23 4.19
C ALA A 28 -10.13 -11.75 4.18
N LEU A 29 -10.54 -12.40 3.09
CA LEU A 29 -10.41 -13.84 2.92
C LEU A 29 -8.96 -14.30 2.99
N ILE A 30 -8.05 -13.63 2.27
CA ILE A 30 -6.62 -13.96 2.28
C ILE A 30 -6.04 -13.80 3.70
N TYR A 31 -6.34 -12.69 4.39
CA TYR A 31 -5.86 -12.48 5.76
C TYR A 31 -6.37 -13.54 6.73
N VAL A 32 -7.63 -13.92 6.64
CA VAL A 32 -8.20 -15.00 7.48
C VAL A 32 -7.50 -16.33 7.21
N LEU A 33 -7.30 -16.69 5.94
CA LEU A 33 -6.60 -17.94 5.59
C LEU A 33 -5.15 -17.94 6.10
N VAL A 34 -4.42 -16.84 5.93
CA VAL A 34 -3.04 -16.71 6.44
C VAL A 34 -3.01 -16.77 7.96
N ALA A 35 -3.95 -16.11 8.63
CA ALA A 35 -4.06 -16.15 10.10
C ALA A 35 -4.33 -17.58 10.62
N VAL A 36 -5.24 -18.32 9.97
CA VAL A 36 -5.54 -19.72 10.33
C VAL A 36 -4.31 -20.60 10.11
N MET A 37 -3.63 -20.48 8.97
CA MET A 37 -2.41 -21.25 8.69
C MET A 37 -1.31 -20.94 9.71
N SER A 38 -1.11 -19.66 10.03
CA SER A 38 -0.12 -19.23 11.02
C SER A 38 -0.46 -19.72 12.44
N ALA A 39 -1.74 -19.75 12.80
CA ALA A 39 -2.18 -20.27 14.09
C ALA A 39 -1.93 -21.79 14.21
N GLN A 40 -2.18 -22.54 13.14
CA GLN A 40 -1.95 -24.00 13.11
C GLN A 40 -0.46 -24.36 13.09
N SER A 41 0.41 -23.50 12.57
CA SER A 41 1.86 -23.72 12.55
C SER A 41 2.55 -23.45 13.88
N ARG A 42 1.84 -22.81 14.85
CA ARG A 42 2.38 -22.55 16.19
C ARG A 42 2.67 -23.87 16.93
N GLY A 43 3.90 -23.96 17.45
CA GLY A 43 4.37 -25.16 18.16
C GLY A 43 4.94 -26.27 17.26
N VAL A 44 4.77 -26.16 15.94
CA VAL A 44 5.35 -27.09 14.96
C VAL A 44 6.58 -26.48 14.28
N LEU A 45 6.53 -25.18 14.01
CA LEU A 45 7.60 -24.45 13.33
C LEU A 45 8.24 -23.42 14.26
N PRO A 46 9.55 -23.13 14.12
CA PRO A 46 10.22 -22.08 14.88
C PRO A 46 9.64 -20.70 14.52
N VAL A 47 9.62 -19.82 15.50
CA VAL A 47 9.17 -18.43 15.28
C VAL A 47 10.22 -17.71 14.44
N SER A 48 9.83 -17.24 13.26
CA SER A 48 10.66 -16.41 12.41
C SER A 48 10.42 -14.92 12.70
N ALA A 49 11.48 -14.12 12.67
CA ALA A 49 11.40 -12.66 12.78
C ALA A 49 10.75 -12.02 11.55
N ASP A 50 10.91 -12.65 10.37
CA ASP A 50 10.40 -12.18 9.08
C ASP A 50 9.18 -13.00 8.64
N GLY A 51 8.08 -12.32 8.34
CA GLY A 51 6.83 -12.94 7.85
C GLY A 51 6.99 -13.67 6.52
N GLY A 52 7.90 -13.23 5.66
CA GLY A 52 8.22 -13.93 4.40
C GLY A 52 8.88 -15.28 4.64
N GLN A 53 9.82 -15.34 5.57
CA GLN A 53 10.47 -16.59 5.99
C GLN A 53 9.47 -17.54 6.68
N ALA A 54 8.60 -17.00 7.53
CA ALA A 54 7.57 -17.79 8.17
C ALA A 54 6.64 -18.47 7.14
N LEU A 55 6.17 -17.72 6.14
CA LEU A 55 5.34 -18.26 5.06
C LEU A 55 6.09 -19.30 4.23
N ALA A 56 7.39 -19.08 3.94
CA ALA A 56 8.20 -20.04 3.21
C ALA A 56 8.38 -21.35 3.97
N GLN A 57 8.63 -21.28 5.29
CA GLN A 57 8.72 -22.46 6.16
C GLN A 57 7.39 -23.23 6.23
N ILE A 58 6.27 -22.53 6.32
CA ILE A 58 4.94 -23.15 6.31
C ILE A 58 4.69 -23.86 4.97
N ALA A 59 5.00 -23.18 3.85
CA ALA A 59 4.81 -23.76 2.52
C ALA A 59 5.69 -24.99 2.29
N ASP A 60 6.95 -24.94 2.75
CA ASP A 60 7.87 -26.08 2.66
C ASP A 60 7.43 -27.25 3.56
N HIS A 61 6.97 -26.95 4.77
CA HIS A 61 6.51 -27.99 5.70
C HIS A 61 5.29 -28.76 5.20
N TYR A 62 4.28 -28.07 4.64
CA TYR A 62 3.02 -28.70 4.22
C TYR A 62 3.04 -29.21 2.77
N PHE A 63 3.78 -28.60 1.88
CA PHE A 63 3.80 -28.89 0.45
C PHE A 63 5.18 -29.28 -0.08
N GLY A 64 6.20 -29.29 0.79
CA GLY A 64 7.58 -29.58 0.41
C GLY A 64 8.20 -28.51 -0.49
N PRO A 65 9.36 -28.81 -1.12
CA PRO A 65 10.10 -27.86 -1.95
C PRO A 65 9.28 -27.26 -3.10
N ALA A 66 8.31 -27.99 -3.62
CA ALA A 66 7.41 -27.49 -4.65
C ALA A 66 6.51 -26.36 -4.13
N GLY A 67 6.01 -26.46 -2.90
CA GLY A 67 5.23 -25.42 -2.25
C GLY A 67 6.04 -24.15 -2.01
N ALA A 68 7.27 -24.27 -1.51
CA ALA A 68 8.17 -23.16 -1.34
C ALA A 68 8.49 -22.45 -2.68
N LEU A 69 8.69 -23.22 -3.76
CA LEU A 69 8.94 -22.65 -5.09
C LEU A 69 7.73 -21.88 -5.62
N ILE A 70 6.52 -22.46 -5.52
CA ILE A 70 5.27 -21.81 -5.96
C ILE A 70 5.05 -20.52 -5.18
N LEU A 71 5.27 -20.54 -3.87
CA LEU A 71 5.17 -19.34 -3.03
C LEU A 71 6.17 -18.27 -3.47
N ALA A 72 7.45 -18.64 -3.66
CA ALA A 72 8.49 -17.72 -4.08
C ALA A 72 8.15 -17.03 -5.41
N VAL A 73 7.71 -17.79 -6.40
CA VAL A 73 7.30 -17.26 -7.71
C VAL A 73 6.10 -16.32 -7.55
N THR A 74 5.08 -16.74 -6.79
CA THR A 74 3.87 -15.94 -6.59
C THR A 74 4.17 -14.62 -5.91
N VAL A 75 4.96 -14.64 -4.83
CA VAL A 75 5.36 -13.43 -4.10
C VAL A 75 6.21 -12.52 -4.98
N THR A 76 7.16 -13.08 -5.73
CA THR A 76 8.01 -12.30 -6.64
C THR A 76 7.18 -11.58 -7.70
N VAL A 77 6.26 -12.28 -8.36
CA VAL A 77 5.38 -11.68 -9.39
C VAL A 77 4.46 -10.62 -8.78
N ALA A 78 3.90 -10.88 -7.59
CA ALA A 78 3.05 -9.92 -6.89
C ALA A 78 3.82 -8.64 -6.51
N CYS A 79 5.02 -8.78 -5.95
CA CYS A 79 5.90 -7.66 -5.61
C CYS A 79 6.31 -6.87 -6.86
N LEU A 80 6.68 -7.55 -7.94
CA LEU A 80 7.05 -6.91 -9.20
C LEU A 80 5.89 -6.09 -9.78
N LYS A 81 4.68 -6.66 -9.80
CA LYS A 81 3.47 -5.96 -10.27
C LYS A 81 3.21 -4.70 -9.44
N THR A 82 3.33 -4.79 -8.13
CA THR A 82 3.13 -3.65 -7.22
C THR A 82 4.20 -2.58 -7.43
N ALA A 83 5.47 -2.98 -7.54
CA ALA A 83 6.59 -2.07 -7.78
C ALA A 83 6.41 -1.28 -9.10
N VAL A 84 6.05 -1.97 -10.19
CA VAL A 84 5.78 -1.33 -11.49
C VAL A 84 4.61 -0.35 -11.37
N GLY A 85 3.53 -0.73 -10.69
CA GLY A 85 2.36 0.14 -10.49
C GLY A 85 2.71 1.40 -9.69
N LEU A 86 3.49 1.27 -8.63
CA LEU A 86 3.93 2.40 -7.81
C LEU A 86 4.87 3.33 -8.58
N LEU A 87 5.87 2.80 -9.27
CA LEU A 87 6.80 3.58 -10.09
C LEU A 87 6.07 4.37 -11.18
N THR A 88 5.10 3.74 -11.84
CA THR A 88 4.26 4.39 -12.85
C THR A 88 3.45 5.53 -12.24
N SER A 89 2.74 5.27 -11.14
CA SER A 89 1.92 6.27 -10.46
C SER A 89 2.75 7.45 -9.93
N CYS A 90 3.92 7.18 -9.35
CA CYS A 90 4.85 8.21 -8.92
C CYS A 90 5.33 9.05 -10.10
N GLY A 91 5.79 8.42 -11.18
CA GLY A 91 6.26 9.10 -12.37
C GLY A 91 5.20 10.04 -12.97
N GLU A 92 3.95 9.54 -13.14
CA GLU A 92 2.84 10.35 -13.64
C GLU A 92 2.49 11.53 -12.72
N THR A 93 2.52 11.30 -11.41
CA THR A 93 2.19 12.31 -10.42
C THR A 93 3.21 13.43 -10.42
N PHE A 94 4.51 13.08 -10.46
CA PHE A 94 5.58 14.08 -10.45
C PHE A 94 5.64 14.91 -11.75
N VAL A 95 5.34 14.30 -12.90
CA VAL A 95 5.22 15.06 -14.16
C VAL A 95 4.08 16.07 -14.09
N LYS A 96 2.95 15.72 -13.46
CA LYS A 96 1.83 16.66 -13.27
C LYS A 96 2.14 17.75 -12.26
N LEU A 97 2.88 17.41 -11.21
CA LEU A 97 3.26 18.36 -10.14
C LEU A 97 4.31 19.37 -10.62
N PHE A 98 5.22 18.93 -11.47
CA PHE A 98 6.32 19.73 -12.02
C PHE A 98 6.27 19.78 -13.56
N PRO A 99 5.38 20.58 -14.16
CA PRO A 99 5.21 20.64 -15.62
C PRO A 99 6.46 21.10 -16.37
N LYS A 100 7.36 21.85 -15.69
CA LYS A 100 8.65 22.32 -16.23
C LYS A 100 9.82 21.39 -15.83
N GLY A 101 9.54 20.29 -15.16
CA GLY A 101 10.53 19.36 -14.68
C GLY A 101 10.98 18.31 -15.72
N PRO A 102 11.76 17.33 -15.29
CA PRO A 102 12.21 16.24 -16.14
C PRO A 102 11.06 15.42 -16.75
N SER A 103 11.36 14.72 -17.84
CA SER A 103 10.39 13.85 -18.49
C SER A 103 10.01 12.64 -17.61
N TYR A 104 8.87 12.03 -17.90
CA TYR A 104 8.37 10.82 -17.21
C TYR A 104 9.45 9.73 -17.06
N ARG A 105 10.25 9.49 -18.11
CA ARG A 105 11.31 8.49 -18.09
C ARG A 105 12.39 8.78 -17.04
N VAL A 106 12.76 10.06 -16.91
CA VAL A 106 13.76 10.48 -15.92
C VAL A 106 13.25 10.27 -14.50
N TRP A 107 12.01 10.65 -14.22
CA TRP A 107 11.38 10.41 -12.92
C TRP A 107 11.28 8.92 -12.58
N THR A 108 10.86 8.10 -13.54
CA THR A 108 10.74 6.64 -13.33
C THR A 108 12.09 6.00 -13.06
N VAL A 109 13.14 6.37 -13.81
CA VAL A 109 14.50 5.87 -13.60
C VAL A 109 15.05 6.33 -12.26
N LEU A 110 14.85 7.58 -11.89
CA LEU A 110 15.29 8.14 -10.61
C LEU A 110 14.64 7.41 -9.42
N PHE A 111 13.32 7.25 -9.43
CA PHE A 111 12.62 6.49 -8.38
C PHE A 111 13.00 5.01 -8.38
N GLY A 112 13.16 4.39 -9.54
CA GLY A 112 13.61 3.01 -9.66
C GLY A 112 15.00 2.79 -9.07
N THR A 113 15.94 3.68 -9.41
CA THR A 113 17.31 3.62 -8.87
C THR A 113 17.32 3.86 -7.36
N LEU A 114 16.60 4.86 -6.87
CA LEU A 114 16.47 5.13 -5.45
C LEU A 114 15.87 3.95 -4.69
N SER A 115 14.78 3.37 -5.21
CA SER A 115 14.15 2.18 -4.63
C SER A 115 15.09 0.98 -4.61
N PHE A 116 15.86 0.78 -5.67
CA PHE A 116 16.85 -0.29 -5.74
C PHE A 116 17.96 -0.11 -4.68
N LEU A 117 18.48 1.10 -4.50
CA LEU A 117 19.48 1.39 -3.47
C LEU A 117 18.92 1.13 -2.06
N ILE A 118 17.70 1.58 -1.78
CA ILE A 118 17.04 1.39 -0.49
C ILE A 118 16.73 -0.08 -0.24
N ALA A 119 16.35 -0.85 -1.27
CA ALA A 119 16.05 -2.27 -1.15
C ALA A 119 17.23 -3.12 -0.65
N ASN A 120 18.47 -2.65 -0.85
CA ASN A 120 19.66 -3.33 -0.32
C ASN A 120 19.82 -3.25 1.20
N LEU A 121 19.03 -2.41 1.90
CA LEU A 121 19.04 -2.33 3.37
C LEU A 121 18.37 -3.53 4.05
N GLY A 122 17.64 -4.33 3.30
CA GLY A 122 16.87 -5.46 3.82
C GLY A 122 15.48 -5.09 4.32
N LEU A 123 14.62 -6.10 4.43
CA LEU A 123 13.20 -5.91 4.74
C LEU A 123 12.98 -5.36 6.16
N GLU A 124 13.72 -5.84 7.15
CA GLU A 124 13.61 -5.38 8.54
C GLU A 124 13.94 -3.89 8.68
N ALA A 125 15.03 -3.45 8.07
CA ALA A 125 15.42 -2.03 8.08
C ALA A 125 14.38 -1.17 7.34
N LEU A 126 13.86 -1.64 6.20
CA LEU A 126 12.80 -0.95 5.47
C LEU A 126 11.54 -0.76 6.33
N ILE A 127 11.11 -1.79 7.05
CA ILE A 127 9.95 -1.71 7.95
C ILE A 127 10.25 -0.72 9.08
N ALA A 128 11.40 -0.84 9.74
CA ALA A 128 11.78 0.03 10.85
C ALA A 128 11.81 1.53 10.46
N TYR A 129 12.33 1.86 9.29
CA TYR A 129 12.39 3.25 8.82
C TYR A 129 11.08 3.76 8.23
N SER A 130 10.27 2.89 7.61
CA SER A 130 8.99 3.31 7.02
C SER A 130 7.87 3.42 8.06
N GLN A 131 7.93 2.67 9.15
CA GLN A 131 6.89 2.65 10.17
C GLN A 131 6.60 4.02 10.79
N PRO A 132 7.58 4.82 11.27
CA PRO A 132 7.30 6.15 11.80
C PRO A 132 6.71 7.09 10.74
N VAL A 133 7.17 7.02 9.49
CA VAL A 133 6.61 7.82 8.39
C VAL A 133 5.15 7.45 8.12
N LEU A 134 4.83 6.16 8.14
CA LEU A 134 3.47 5.67 7.97
C LEU A 134 2.57 6.07 9.13
N MET A 135 3.05 5.97 10.38
CA MET A 135 2.30 6.42 11.56
C MET A 135 1.91 7.90 11.47
N PHE A 136 2.78 8.74 10.91
CA PHE A 136 2.47 10.14 10.65
C PHE A 136 1.46 10.33 9.50
N LEU A 137 1.61 9.56 8.41
CA LEU A 137 0.80 9.73 7.21
C LEU A 137 -0.62 9.13 7.33
N TYR A 138 -0.80 8.05 8.08
CA TYR A 138 -2.11 7.38 8.21
C TYR A 138 -3.21 8.27 8.77
N PRO A 139 -3.04 8.97 9.90
CA PRO A 139 -4.08 9.87 10.41
C PRO A 139 -4.45 10.97 9.42
N LEU A 140 -3.45 11.53 8.74
CA LEU A 140 -3.65 12.55 7.72
C LEU A 140 -4.46 12.02 6.53
N ALA A 141 -4.12 10.82 6.04
CA ALA A 141 -4.83 10.19 4.94
C ALA A 141 -6.28 9.85 5.31
N ILE A 142 -6.51 9.30 6.50
CA ILE A 142 -7.85 8.96 6.99
C ILE A 142 -8.71 10.21 7.10
N VAL A 143 -8.20 11.27 7.73
CA VAL A 143 -8.92 12.54 7.88
C VAL A 143 -9.21 13.17 6.51
N LEU A 144 -8.25 13.14 5.59
CA LEU A 144 -8.46 13.65 4.22
C LEU A 144 -9.56 12.88 3.48
N ILE A 145 -9.57 11.55 3.59
CA ILE A 145 -10.62 10.71 2.99
C ILE A 145 -11.98 11.02 3.61
N LEU A 146 -12.08 11.09 4.94
CA LEU A 146 -13.32 11.43 5.63
C LEU A 146 -13.83 12.81 5.25
N LEU A 147 -12.96 13.83 5.22
CA LEU A 147 -13.31 15.17 4.80
C LEU A 147 -13.80 15.24 3.35
N THR A 148 -13.19 14.47 2.45
CA THR A 148 -13.64 14.40 1.05
C THR A 148 -14.97 13.69 0.90
N LEU A 149 -15.23 12.65 1.67
CA LEU A 149 -16.52 11.94 1.68
C LEU A 149 -17.64 12.79 2.32
N CYS A 150 -17.33 13.47 3.41
CA CYS A 150 -18.27 14.34 4.13
C CYS A 150 -18.28 15.79 3.61
N GLY A 151 -17.56 16.09 2.52
CA GLY A 151 -17.40 17.46 1.99
C GLY A 151 -18.71 18.19 1.69
N ARG A 152 -19.78 17.45 1.37
CA ARG A 152 -21.12 18.01 1.20
C ARG A 152 -21.71 18.57 2.50
N ALA A 153 -21.40 17.96 3.65
CA ALA A 153 -21.88 18.41 4.97
C ALA A 153 -21.22 19.72 5.42
N PHE A 154 -19.99 19.97 4.97
CA PHE A 154 -19.21 21.18 5.31
C PHE A 154 -19.11 22.19 4.14
N GLN A 155 -20.01 22.09 3.14
CA GLN A 155 -20.05 22.97 1.96
C GLN A 155 -18.71 23.13 1.25
N ASN A 156 -17.81 22.13 1.32
CA ASN A 156 -16.45 22.17 0.78
C ASN A 156 -15.61 23.39 1.25
N ASP A 157 -15.85 23.88 2.47
CA ASP A 157 -15.11 25.04 2.99
C ASP A 157 -13.62 24.70 3.15
N ARG A 158 -12.80 25.41 2.37
CA ARG A 158 -11.34 25.27 2.39
C ARG A 158 -10.73 25.59 3.75
N THR A 159 -11.41 26.39 4.54
CA THR A 159 -10.97 26.79 5.89
C THR A 159 -11.07 25.61 6.84
N VAL A 160 -12.20 24.90 6.83
CA VAL A 160 -12.39 23.67 7.62
C VAL A 160 -11.35 22.62 7.25
N LEU A 161 -11.13 22.43 5.93
CA LEU A 161 -10.15 21.46 5.43
C LEU A 161 -8.73 21.77 5.96
N ARG A 162 -8.30 23.03 5.88
CA ARG A 162 -6.96 23.47 6.33
C ARG A 162 -6.77 23.30 7.84
N TRP A 163 -7.74 23.73 8.63
CA TRP A 163 -7.65 23.63 10.10
C TRP A 163 -7.67 22.19 10.58
N THR A 164 -8.54 21.35 10.01
CA THR A 164 -8.61 19.94 10.39
C THR A 164 -7.34 19.19 10.02
N ILE A 165 -6.81 19.38 8.81
CA ILE A 165 -5.54 18.76 8.41
C ILE A 165 -4.38 19.28 9.25
N GLY A 166 -4.35 20.59 9.54
CA GLY A 166 -3.31 21.20 10.38
C GLY A 166 -3.31 20.64 11.81
N LEU A 167 -4.48 20.56 12.45
CA LEU A 167 -4.62 19.97 13.79
C LEU A 167 -4.25 18.47 13.78
N THR A 168 -4.68 17.74 12.76
CA THR A 168 -4.31 16.31 12.63
C THR A 168 -2.81 16.13 12.44
N ALA A 169 -2.16 16.99 11.68
CA ALA A 169 -0.71 16.96 11.50
C ALA A 169 0.03 17.21 12.82
N VAL A 170 -0.43 18.19 13.62
CA VAL A 170 0.12 18.46 14.96
C VAL A 170 -0.08 17.25 15.88
N ALA A 171 -1.27 16.67 15.92
CA ALA A 171 -1.55 15.47 16.71
C ALA A 171 -0.68 14.28 16.29
N ALA A 172 -0.52 14.06 14.97
CA ALA A 172 0.33 12.99 14.45
C ALA A 172 1.83 13.16 14.78
N VAL A 173 2.31 14.40 14.92
CA VAL A 173 3.67 14.68 15.40
C VAL A 173 3.80 14.34 16.90
N PHE A 174 2.78 14.62 17.70
CA PHE A 174 2.79 14.26 19.11
C PHE A 174 2.74 12.74 19.34
N ASP A 175 2.08 12.01 18.46
CA ASP A 175 1.99 10.55 18.53
C ASP A 175 3.31 9.85 18.09
N LEU A 176 4.20 10.60 17.45
CA LEU A 176 5.48 10.11 16.95
C LEU A 176 6.61 10.25 18.00
N ILE A 177 6.42 11.07 19.05
CA ILE A 177 7.39 11.37 20.11
C ILE A 177 7.13 10.50 21.32
#